data_3b5c1b93d40a097ff916e281caeafa57
#
_entry.id   3b5c1b93d40a097ff916e281caeafa57
#
_cell.length_a   1.000
_cell.length_b   1.000
_cell.length_c   1.000
_cell.angle_alpha   90.00
_cell.angle_beta   90.00
_cell.angle_gamma   90.00
#
_symmetry.space_group_name_H-M   'P 1'
#
loop_
_entity.id
_entity.type
_entity.pdbx_description
1 polymer ?
#
loop_
_entity_poly.entity_id
_entity_poly.type
_entity_poly.pdbx_seq_one_letter_code
_entity_poly.pdbx_strand_id
1 'polypeptide(L)'
;MAQAATKQKATGYDRYINWKMFSIPLGLFILILLIPTPSSMMQVGAEYSLGPRFARDHLSRKVYQKPYSELNQVESQLILMLEVSVDKASFSHANFLKRNQKWAHNNGVPITPQGMAETKRWAASMDPGDFKALLQQTHRLKKSGIDIDKLGPKDKKTVAEAGFRVKAAVATVIFVVACFLTEAIPLPMVAFCIGIIAILTGVVTRNNVASLYWSDATWFIMGSLMFATAFVKTGVDRRIGVMMFGKLKTPSIRWITLIIIVIISPLTMFMSDHALAAMFLPIGIVLYTTSTQAAGREDPELGKMLMISIAMACNLGGSLAPSGAARNIIMMSYAEDMFGINIGFGQWIIYCLPYLVFTVPITWLVINWRFKPAITNLAPAINVVRKEISKQGGKWTREQIISVIIFLVMLFCWITEKNLILSLTGIRLGIGVIAVMGALAYILAGIVNWRDYQSKVDWGVVWLYAGAIIFGRILVTTGGAYWIANTIVGLTVPLGLGSGLGLLLSGNFITGLLTQLMADGPACAAVGPVTLAMAGIVHPGTSMIPFVAMSTSIASSLAYCLIIGTPPNAIVYSSGYLEQRDYIRAGAILWITNMAVLILLAATYWTWLGWSGLPSY
;
A
#
# COMPACT_ATOMS: atom_id res chain seq x y z
N MET A 1 -30.14 26.34 -34.55
CA MET A 1 -29.33 26.85 -33.43
C MET A 1 -28.36 25.73 -33.00
N ALA A 2 -27.13 25.83 -33.45
CA ALA A 2 -26.08 24.84 -33.11
C ALA A 2 -25.68 25.05 -31.66
N GLN A 3 -25.97 24.07 -30.82
CA GLN A 3 -25.39 23.99 -29.45
C GLN A 3 -23.88 23.92 -29.60
N ALA A 4 -23.21 24.96 -29.15
CA ALA A 4 -21.77 24.94 -28.93
C ALA A 4 -21.49 23.85 -27.89
N ALA A 5 -21.00 22.69 -28.32
CA ALA A 5 -20.46 21.67 -27.45
C ALA A 5 -19.26 22.29 -26.73
N THR A 6 -19.47 22.71 -25.49
CA THR A 6 -18.41 23.04 -24.57
C THR A 6 -17.50 21.80 -24.52
N LYS A 7 -16.29 21.91 -25.07
CA LYS A 7 -15.24 20.91 -24.93
C LYS A 7 -15.02 20.66 -23.43
N GLN A 8 -15.68 19.65 -22.90
CA GLN A 8 -15.41 19.17 -21.56
C GLN A 8 -13.92 18.85 -21.52
N LYS A 9 -13.16 19.55 -20.72
CA LYS A 9 -11.73 19.26 -20.53
C LYS A 9 -11.61 17.81 -20.11
N ALA A 10 -10.98 16.97 -20.94
CA ALA A 10 -10.74 15.58 -20.62
C ALA A 10 -10.08 15.52 -19.23
N THR A 11 -10.68 14.76 -18.31
CA THR A 11 -10.23 14.61 -16.92
C THR A 11 -9.78 13.17 -16.69
N GLY A 12 -8.89 12.96 -15.75
CA GLY A 12 -8.41 11.62 -15.43
C GLY A 12 -7.50 11.01 -16.50
N TYR A 13 -7.77 9.78 -16.89
CA TYR A 13 -6.91 9.01 -17.80
C TYR A 13 -7.07 9.37 -19.28
N ASP A 14 -8.10 10.12 -19.63
CA ASP A 14 -8.39 10.52 -21.03
C ASP A 14 -7.63 11.78 -21.47
N ARG A 15 -6.71 12.26 -20.65
CA ARG A 15 -5.89 13.43 -20.97
C ARG A 15 -4.79 13.08 -21.97
N TYR A 16 -4.57 13.97 -22.94
CA TYR A 16 -3.36 13.94 -23.76
C TYR A 16 -2.14 14.43 -22.98
N ILE A 17 -0.94 14.05 -23.47
CA ILE A 17 0.33 14.49 -22.88
C ILE A 17 0.43 16.02 -22.90
N ASN A 18 0.69 16.61 -21.75
CA ASN A 18 1.07 18.02 -21.66
C ASN A 18 2.60 18.14 -21.74
N TRP A 19 3.11 18.34 -22.95
CA TRP A 19 4.55 18.39 -23.21
C TRP A 19 5.28 19.47 -22.42
N LYS A 20 4.66 20.62 -22.16
CA LYS A 20 5.24 21.70 -21.35
C LYS A 20 5.45 21.26 -19.90
N MET A 21 4.48 20.57 -19.35
CA MET A 21 4.58 20.06 -17.98
C MET A 21 5.43 18.78 -17.92
N PHE A 22 5.40 17.92 -18.93
CA PHE A 22 6.19 16.69 -18.98
C PHE A 22 7.69 16.95 -19.16
N SER A 23 8.09 18.07 -19.75
CA SER A 23 9.50 18.45 -19.83
C SER A 23 10.16 18.61 -18.45
N ILE A 24 9.39 18.95 -17.40
CA ILE A 24 9.90 19.10 -16.04
C ILE A 24 10.38 17.76 -15.45
N PRO A 25 9.53 16.71 -15.30
CA PRO A 25 9.99 15.42 -14.79
C PRO A 25 11.07 14.78 -15.68
N LEU A 26 10.93 14.89 -16.99
CA LEU A 26 11.93 14.37 -17.93
C LEU A 26 13.26 15.10 -17.81
N GLY A 27 13.25 16.43 -17.73
CA GLY A 27 14.45 17.24 -17.57
C GLY A 27 15.16 16.97 -16.24
N LEU A 28 14.40 16.86 -15.13
CA LEU A 28 14.95 16.48 -13.82
C LEU A 28 15.58 15.09 -13.85
N PHE A 29 14.94 14.12 -14.47
CA PHE A 29 15.47 12.77 -14.62
C PHE A 29 16.81 12.77 -15.37
N ILE A 30 16.85 13.41 -16.53
CA ILE A 30 18.07 13.50 -17.37
C ILE A 30 19.16 14.26 -16.62
N LEU A 31 18.85 15.38 -15.97
CA LEU A 31 19.80 16.16 -15.21
C LEU A 31 20.49 15.34 -14.12
N ILE A 32 19.71 14.56 -13.36
CA ILE A 32 20.25 13.70 -12.29
C ILE A 32 21.17 12.62 -12.89
N LEU A 33 20.81 12.04 -14.04
CA LEU A 33 21.65 11.04 -14.68
C LEU A 33 22.98 11.61 -15.20
N LEU A 34 23.02 12.88 -15.61
CA LEU A 34 24.21 13.55 -16.10
C LEU A 34 25.20 13.96 -14.98
N ILE A 35 24.72 14.20 -13.78
CA ILE A 35 25.58 14.53 -12.62
C ILE A 35 26.45 13.32 -12.28
N PRO A 36 27.74 13.50 -11.93
CA PRO A 36 28.59 12.42 -11.44
C PRO A 36 27.95 11.67 -10.28
N THR A 37 28.14 10.34 -10.22
CA THR A 37 27.57 9.53 -9.15
C THR A 37 28.21 9.86 -7.80
N PRO A 38 27.45 10.30 -6.78
CA PRO A 38 28.00 10.62 -5.47
C PRO A 38 28.69 9.41 -4.83
N SER A 39 29.75 9.65 -4.02
CA SER A 39 30.48 8.61 -3.31
C SER A 39 29.58 7.78 -2.38
N SER A 40 28.60 8.41 -1.74
CA SER A 40 27.60 7.72 -0.90
C SER A 40 26.74 6.72 -1.69
N MET A 41 26.39 7.03 -2.94
CA MET A 41 25.67 6.09 -3.81
C MET A 41 26.61 4.99 -4.32
N MET A 42 27.87 5.28 -4.57
CA MET A 42 28.85 4.25 -4.91
C MET A 42 29.09 3.29 -3.76
N GLN A 43 29.13 3.77 -2.51
CA GLN A 43 29.23 2.93 -1.33
C GLN A 43 28.05 1.98 -1.20
N VAL A 44 26.82 2.46 -1.34
CA VAL A 44 25.62 1.61 -1.36
C VAL A 44 25.66 0.63 -2.54
N GLY A 45 26.10 1.08 -3.71
CA GLY A 45 26.30 0.21 -4.87
C GLY A 45 27.32 -0.93 -4.60
N ALA A 46 28.40 -0.63 -3.89
CA ALA A 46 29.40 -1.63 -3.47
C ALA A 46 28.77 -2.66 -2.51
N GLU A 47 28.03 -2.19 -1.51
CA GLU A 47 27.34 -3.05 -0.54
C GLU A 47 26.34 -4.01 -1.20
N TYR A 48 25.56 -3.53 -2.17
CA TYR A 48 24.56 -4.33 -2.86
C TYR A 48 25.13 -5.24 -3.95
N SER A 49 26.24 -4.87 -4.61
CA SER A 49 26.84 -5.67 -5.68
C SER A 49 27.91 -6.65 -5.20
N LEU A 50 28.80 -6.21 -4.32
CA LEU A 50 29.90 -7.01 -3.81
C LEU A 50 29.64 -7.61 -2.43
N GLY A 51 28.80 -6.97 -1.62
CA GLY A 51 28.48 -7.41 -0.27
C GLY A 51 28.07 -8.89 -0.18
N PRO A 52 27.15 -9.39 -1.03
CA PRO A 52 26.79 -10.81 -1.08
C PRO A 52 28.00 -11.73 -1.31
N ARG A 53 28.91 -11.36 -2.19
CA ARG A 53 30.13 -12.15 -2.45
C ARG A 53 31.05 -12.19 -1.24
N PHE A 54 31.30 -11.05 -0.62
CA PHE A 54 32.12 -10.99 0.61
C PHE A 54 31.48 -11.73 1.78
N ALA A 55 30.16 -11.65 1.92
CA ALA A 55 29.43 -12.40 2.93
C ALA A 55 29.59 -13.93 2.73
N ARG A 56 29.44 -14.42 1.49
CA ARG A 56 29.65 -15.84 1.17
C ARG A 56 31.05 -16.30 1.45
N ASP A 57 32.06 -15.55 1.04
CA ASP A 57 33.46 -15.88 1.29
C ASP A 57 33.77 -15.89 2.79
N HIS A 58 33.24 -14.93 3.54
CA HIS A 58 33.42 -14.90 5.00
C HIS A 58 32.78 -16.12 5.67
N LEU A 59 31.52 -16.40 5.35
CA LEU A 59 30.79 -17.55 5.87
C LEU A 59 31.47 -18.87 5.51
N SER A 60 31.92 -19.02 4.25
CA SER A 60 32.61 -20.20 3.76
C SER A 60 33.91 -20.45 4.52
N ARG A 61 34.73 -19.42 4.72
CA ARG A 61 35.99 -19.52 5.49
C ARG A 61 35.73 -19.84 6.97
N LYS A 62 34.65 -19.32 7.55
CA LYS A 62 34.29 -19.59 8.96
C LYS A 62 33.71 -20.99 9.18
N VAL A 63 32.93 -21.51 8.22
CA VAL A 63 32.23 -22.80 8.33
C VAL A 63 33.13 -23.94 7.83
N TYR A 64 33.75 -23.76 6.64
CA TYR A 64 34.48 -24.83 5.94
C TYR A 64 35.98 -24.59 5.82
N GLN A 65 36.49 -23.45 6.27
CA GLN A 65 37.90 -23.01 6.15
C GLN A 65 38.40 -22.92 4.69
N LYS A 66 37.48 -22.82 3.73
CA LYS A 66 37.75 -22.77 2.28
C LYS A 66 37.11 -21.51 1.68
N PRO A 67 37.65 -20.96 0.56
CA PRO A 67 36.94 -19.94 -0.19
C PRO A 67 35.66 -20.49 -0.81
N TYR A 68 34.66 -19.61 -1.01
CA TYR A 68 33.34 -20.03 -1.54
C TYR A 68 33.43 -20.71 -2.92
N SER A 69 34.41 -20.32 -3.74
CA SER A 69 34.65 -20.88 -5.08
C SER A 69 35.12 -22.34 -5.07
N GLU A 70 35.61 -22.84 -3.96
CA GLU A 70 36.12 -24.22 -3.78
C GLU A 70 35.09 -25.15 -3.10
N LEU A 71 33.92 -24.64 -2.74
CA LEU A 71 32.88 -25.43 -2.12
C LEU A 71 32.17 -26.34 -3.12
N ASN A 72 31.83 -27.54 -2.68
CA ASN A 72 30.95 -28.43 -3.44
C ASN A 72 29.48 -27.95 -3.38
N GLN A 73 28.59 -28.60 -4.15
CA GLN A 73 27.20 -28.22 -4.25
C GLN A 73 26.44 -28.24 -2.91
N VAL A 74 26.75 -29.20 -2.05
CA VAL A 74 26.10 -29.38 -0.74
C VAL A 74 26.57 -28.30 0.24
N GLU A 75 27.88 -28.07 0.32
CA GLU A 75 28.48 -27.01 1.14
C GLU A 75 28.01 -25.61 0.73
N SER A 76 27.94 -25.34 -0.57
CA SER A 76 27.48 -24.06 -1.11
C SER A 76 26.02 -23.76 -0.76
N GLN A 77 25.14 -24.77 -0.64
CA GLN A 77 23.76 -24.62 -0.25
C GLN A 77 23.61 -24.12 1.20
N LEU A 78 24.42 -24.64 2.13
CA LEU A 78 24.45 -24.12 3.50
C LEU A 78 24.88 -22.66 3.54
N ILE A 79 25.93 -22.30 2.82
CA ILE A 79 26.42 -20.91 2.79
C ILE A 79 25.37 -19.95 2.22
N LEU A 80 24.65 -20.35 1.15
CA LEU A 80 23.54 -19.56 0.60
C LEU A 80 22.40 -19.38 1.60
N MET A 81 22.05 -20.40 2.37
CA MET A 81 21.05 -20.29 3.42
C MET A 81 21.48 -19.36 4.54
N LEU A 82 22.74 -19.42 4.95
CA LEU A 82 23.29 -18.51 5.93
C LEU A 82 23.34 -17.07 5.42
N GLU A 83 23.77 -16.85 4.18
CA GLU A 83 23.81 -15.51 3.57
C GLU A 83 22.46 -14.82 3.59
N VAL A 84 21.41 -15.52 3.16
CA VAL A 84 20.06 -14.96 3.19
C VAL A 84 19.57 -14.73 4.62
N SER A 85 20.05 -15.52 5.60
CA SER A 85 19.76 -15.30 7.02
C SER A 85 20.43 -14.05 7.58
N VAL A 86 21.54 -13.62 7.03
CA VAL A 86 22.27 -12.41 7.42
C VAL A 86 21.43 -11.15 7.27
N ASP A 87 20.63 -11.04 6.22
CA ASP A 87 19.79 -9.86 5.96
C ASP A 87 18.44 -9.90 6.65
N LYS A 88 18.06 -11.08 7.16
CA LYS A 88 16.79 -11.25 7.84
C LYS A 88 16.98 -11.13 9.34
N ALA A 89 16.30 -10.21 9.90
CA ALA A 89 16.32 -9.81 11.29
C ALA A 89 15.97 -10.90 12.32
N SER A 90 15.57 -12.07 11.93
CA SER A 90 15.46 -13.22 12.83
C SER A 90 16.76 -14.03 12.82
N PHE A 91 17.83 -13.48 13.34
CA PHE A 91 19.05 -14.22 13.70
C PHE A 91 18.78 -15.30 14.78
N SER A 92 17.62 -15.96 14.70
CA SER A 92 17.23 -16.97 15.65
C SER A 92 17.63 -18.33 15.12
N HIS A 93 18.57 -18.96 15.82
CA HIS A 93 18.98 -20.33 15.60
C HIS A 93 17.79 -21.31 15.57
N ALA A 94 16.84 -21.15 16.51
CA ALA A 94 15.64 -21.97 16.55
C ALA A 94 14.75 -21.83 15.29
N ASN A 95 14.63 -20.62 14.75
CA ASN A 95 13.89 -20.39 13.51
C ASN A 95 14.61 -20.96 12.28
N PHE A 96 15.94 -20.88 12.25
CA PHE A 96 16.74 -21.49 11.19
C PHE A 96 16.60 -23.01 11.20
N LEU A 97 16.68 -23.66 12.35
CA LEU A 97 16.49 -25.11 12.50
C LEU A 97 15.09 -25.59 12.11
N LYS A 98 14.04 -24.88 12.57
CA LYS A 98 12.64 -25.30 12.34
C LYS A 98 12.15 -25.03 10.92
N ARG A 99 12.70 -24.03 10.24
CA ARG A 99 12.14 -23.48 8.99
C ARG A 99 13.03 -23.62 7.77
N ASN A 100 14.21 -24.24 7.90
CA ASN A 100 15.21 -24.22 6.82
C ASN A 100 14.70 -24.76 5.47
N GLN A 101 13.87 -25.81 5.41
CA GLN A 101 13.35 -26.32 4.14
C GLN A 101 12.31 -25.38 3.50
N LYS A 102 11.30 -25.01 4.26
CA LYS A 102 10.27 -24.05 3.82
C LYS A 102 10.87 -22.68 3.53
N TRP A 103 11.84 -22.29 4.34
CA TRP A 103 12.56 -21.04 4.22
C TRP A 103 13.45 -20.98 2.97
N ALA A 104 14.18 -22.04 2.65
CA ALA A 104 14.96 -22.16 1.42
C ALA A 104 14.08 -22.07 0.18
N HIS A 105 12.97 -22.80 0.16
CA HIS A 105 11.99 -22.75 -0.92
C HIS A 105 11.43 -21.32 -1.12
N ASN A 106 11.01 -20.67 -0.04
CA ASN A 106 10.45 -19.31 -0.09
C ASN A 106 11.48 -18.24 -0.51
N ASN A 107 12.77 -18.53 -0.41
CA ASN A 107 13.84 -17.62 -0.77
C ASN A 107 14.55 -18.00 -2.08
N GLY A 108 14.01 -18.97 -2.83
CA GLY A 108 14.56 -19.39 -4.10
C GLY A 108 15.96 -20.05 -3.99
N VAL A 109 16.32 -20.57 -2.81
CA VAL A 109 17.57 -21.29 -2.61
C VAL A 109 17.36 -22.75 -3.05
N PRO A 110 18.01 -23.20 -4.14
CA PRO A 110 17.90 -24.58 -4.58
C PRO A 110 18.59 -25.49 -3.56
N ILE A 111 17.81 -26.27 -2.83
CA ILE A 111 18.35 -27.20 -1.84
C ILE A 111 18.03 -28.64 -2.20
N THR A 112 19.06 -29.46 -2.20
CA THR A 112 18.94 -30.92 -2.32
C THR A 112 18.65 -31.56 -0.96
N PRO A 113 18.10 -32.78 -0.89
CA PRO A 113 17.95 -33.51 0.36
C PRO A 113 19.25 -33.65 1.16
N GLN A 114 20.38 -33.84 0.45
CA GLN A 114 21.72 -33.90 1.04
C GLN A 114 22.16 -32.55 1.65
N GLY A 115 21.96 -31.46 0.92
CA GLY A 115 22.25 -30.11 1.41
C GLY A 115 21.40 -29.72 2.62
N MET A 116 20.15 -30.20 2.66
CA MET A 116 19.29 -30.04 3.82
C MET A 116 19.78 -30.82 5.03
N ALA A 117 20.23 -32.06 4.85
CA ALA A 117 20.78 -32.89 5.92
C ALA A 117 22.06 -32.26 6.49
N GLU A 118 22.95 -31.77 5.63
CA GLU A 118 24.17 -31.06 6.02
C GLU A 118 23.84 -29.79 6.83
N THR A 119 22.91 -28.99 6.33
CA THR A 119 22.47 -27.76 7.01
C THR A 119 21.91 -28.06 8.39
N LYS A 120 21.11 -29.12 8.55
CA LYS A 120 20.57 -29.54 9.85
C LYS A 120 21.66 -30.01 10.81
N ARG A 121 22.63 -30.81 10.33
CA ARG A 121 23.77 -31.26 11.16
C ARG A 121 24.59 -30.09 11.65
N TRP A 122 25.01 -29.22 10.73
CA TRP A 122 25.81 -28.05 11.08
C TRP A 122 25.07 -27.15 12.06
N ALA A 123 23.81 -26.83 11.79
CA ALA A 123 23.03 -25.97 12.68
C ALA A 123 22.82 -26.59 14.07
N ALA A 124 22.66 -27.92 14.18
CA ALA A 124 22.51 -28.60 15.45
C ALA A 124 23.83 -28.64 16.28
N SER A 125 24.99 -28.56 15.60
CA SER A 125 26.31 -28.55 16.26
C SER A 125 26.76 -27.17 16.73
N MET A 126 26.08 -26.09 16.29
CA MET A 126 26.48 -24.73 16.60
C MET A 126 25.70 -24.15 17.78
N ASP A 127 26.40 -23.47 18.69
CA ASP A 127 25.76 -22.75 19.79
C ASP A 127 24.90 -21.58 19.25
N PRO A 128 23.72 -21.33 19.82
CA PRO A 128 22.87 -20.22 19.44
C PRO A 128 23.53 -18.84 19.52
N GLY A 129 24.42 -18.64 20.50
CA GLY A 129 25.20 -17.42 20.67
C GLY A 129 26.21 -17.23 19.56
N ASP A 130 26.96 -18.28 19.24
CA ASP A 130 27.95 -18.29 18.15
C ASP A 130 27.29 -18.10 16.77
N PHE A 131 26.12 -18.74 16.56
CA PHE A 131 25.32 -18.54 15.34
C PHE A 131 24.92 -17.08 15.17
N LYS A 132 24.42 -16.45 16.23
CA LYS A 132 24.05 -15.04 16.21
C LYS A 132 25.27 -14.15 15.96
N ALA A 133 26.38 -14.41 16.63
CA ALA A 133 27.62 -13.65 16.45
C ALA A 133 28.17 -13.75 15.02
N LEU A 134 28.18 -14.96 14.43
CA LEU A 134 28.58 -15.20 13.04
C LEU A 134 27.73 -14.38 12.05
N LEU A 135 26.41 -14.43 12.20
CA LEU A 135 25.52 -13.68 11.31
C LEU A 135 25.67 -12.16 11.48
N GLN A 136 25.82 -11.67 12.71
CA GLN A 136 26.06 -10.25 12.98
C GLN A 136 27.39 -9.76 12.40
N GLN A 137 28.45 -10.53 12.56
CA GLN A 137 29.76 -10.20 11.99
C GLN A 137 29.68 -10.17 10.46
N THR A 138 29.03 -11.16 9.86
CA THR A 138 28.83 -11.22 8.41
C THR A 138 28.00 -10.05 7.89
N HIS A 139 26.96 -9.66 8.63
CA HIS A 139 26.15 -8.50 8.29
C HIS A 139 26.96 -7.19 8.28
N ARG A 140 27.82 -6.99 9.27
CA ARG A 140 28.73 -5.82 9.30
C ARG A 140 29.67 -5.81 8.10
N LEU A 141 30.27 -6.95 7.77
CA LEU A 141 31.17 -7.06 6.60
C LEU A 141 30.42 -6.81 5.29
N LYS A 142 29.18 -7.27 5.15
CA LYS A 142 28.36 -7.05 3.98
C LYS A 142 28.03 -5.57 3.75
N LYS A 143 27.79 -4.82 4.82
CA LYS A 143 27.28 -3.44 4.76
C LYS A 143 28.31 -2.35 5.00
N SER A 144 29.33 -2.56 5.81
CA SER A 144 30.27 -1.49 6.16
C SER A 144 31.74 -1.83 5.94
N GLY A 145 32.04 -3.04 5.43
CA GLY A 145 33.40 -3.54 5.32
C GLY A 145 34.05 -3.37 3.95
N ILE A 146 33.40 -2.67 2.98
CA ILE A 146 33.93 -2.56 1.63
C ILE A 146 34.63 -1.21 1.44
N ASP A 147 35.96 -1.25 1.44
CA ASP A 147 36.82 -0.10 1.10
C ASP A 147 36.99 -0.04 -0.43
N ILE A 148 36.30 0.89 -1.08
CA ILE A 148 36.30 1.02 -2.54
C ILE A 148 37.70 1.30 -3.10
N ASP A 149 38.54 2.04 -2.35
CA ASP A 149 39.85 2.42 -2.82
C ASP A 149 40.81 1.23 -2.92
N LYS A 150 40.63 0.22 -2.08
CA LYS A 150 41.41 -1.03 -2.05
C LYS A 150 40.94 -2.11 -3.02
N LEU A 151 39.83 -1.86 -3.75
CA LEU A 151 39.33 -2.84 -4.72
C LEU A 151 40.20 -2.90 -6.00
N GLY A 152 40.24 -4.09 -6.59
CA GLY A 152 40.84 -4.30 -7.90
C GLY A 152 40.05 -3.61 -9.04
N PRO A 153 40.66 -3.43 -10.23
CA PRO A 153 40.03 -2.70 -11.34
C PRO A 153 38.67 -3.25 -11.76
N LYS A 154 38.48 -4.59 -11.75
CA LYS A 154 37.23 -5.27 -12.10
C LYS A 154 36.14 -4.94 -11.11
N ASP A 155 36.45 -4.96 -9.82
CA ASP A 155 35.47 -4.69 -8.75
C ASP A 155 35.13 -3.20 -8.70
N LYS A 156 36.10 -2.31 -8.95
CA LYS A 156 35.83 -0.85 -9.09
C LYS A 156 34.85 -0.57 -10.23
N LYS A 157 34.98 -1.25 -11.37
CA LYS A 157 34.01 -1.13 -12.46
C LYS A 157 32.62 -1.61 -12.04
N THR A 158 32.52 -2.77 -11.37
CA THR A 158 31.25 -3.29 -10.83
C THR A 158 30.60 -2.31 -9.86
N VAL A 159 31.37 -1.69 -8.98
CA VAL A 159 30.87 -0.67 -8.03
C VAL A 159 30.38 0.58 -8.76
N ALA A 160 31.11 1.04 -9.80
CA ALA A 160 30.67 2.20 -10.58
C ALA A 160 29.33 1.95 -11.31
N GLU A 161 29.18 0.77 -11.91
CA GLU A 161 27.91 0.36 -12.53
C GLU A 161 26.77 0.24 -11.50
N ALA A 162 27.04 -0.36 -10.34
CA ALA A 162 26.07 -0.47 -9.27
C ALA A 162 25.68 0.89 -8.68
N GLY A 163 26.66 1.77 -8.44
CA GLY A 163 26.40 3.15 -8.01
C GLY A 163 25.57 3.95 -9.02
N PHE A 164 25.81 3.75 -10.32
CA PHE A 164 24.94 4.32 -11.36
C PHE A 164 23.50 3.80 -11.26
N ARG A 165 23.29 2.50 -10.98
CA ARG A 165 21.94 1.93 -10.78
C ARG A 165 21.23 2.53 -9.55
N VAL A 166 21.97 2.78 -8.45
CA VAL A 166 21.41 3.52 -7.29
C VAL A 166 20.97 4.91 -7.71
N LYS A 167 21.82 5.64 -8.42
CA LYS A 167 21.49 6.97 -8.94
C LYS A 167 20.28 6.95 -9.86
N ALA A 168 20.21 5.99 -10.78
CA ALA A 168 19.08 5.82 -11.68
C ALA A 168 17.76 5.52 -10.94
N ALA A 169 17.84 4.73 -9.87
CA ALA A 169 16.68 4.47 -9.02
C ALA A 169 16.19 5.75 -8.33
N VAL A 170 17.09 6.55 -7.76
CA VAL A 170 16.76 7.85 -7.14
C VAL A 170 16.20 8.83 -8.19
N ALA A 171 16.80 8.89 -9.37
CA ALA A 171 16.28 9.69 -10.48
C ALA A 171 14.85 9.26 -10.87
N THR A 172 14.57 7.95 -10.84
CA THR A 172 13.24 7.40 -11.11
C THR A 172 12.24 7.84 -10.04
N VAL A 173 12.63 7.91 -8.75
CA VAL A 173 11.77 8.45 -7.69
C VAL A 173 11.35 9.88 -8.01
N ILE A 174 12.31 10.73 -8.33
CA ILE A 174 12.07 12.14 -8.63
C ILE A 174 11.18 12.28 -9.87
N PHE A 175 11.45 11.49 -10.92
CA PHE A 175 10.66 11.46 -12.13
C PHE A 175 9.20 11.08 -11.83
N VAL A 176 8.98 9.98 -11.09
CA VAL A 176 7.65 9.46 -10.75
C VAL A 176 6.88 10.47 -9.89
N VAL A 177 7.51 11.00 -8.83
CA VAL A 177 6.90 12.01 -7.97
C VAL A 177 6.56 13.27 -8.77
N ALA A 178 7.47 13.75 -9.61
CA ALA A 178 7.21 14.93 -10.45
C ALA A 178 6.09 14.68 -11.46
N CYS A 179 6.00 13.48 -12.08
CA CYS A 179 4.89 13.12 -12.95
C CYS A 179 3.54 13.11 -12.21
N PHE A 180 3.53 12.59 -10.97
CA PHE A 180 2.33 12.55 -10.14
C PHE A 180 1.89 13.94 -9.68
N LEU A 181 2.84 14.81 -9.34
CA LEU A 181 2.55 16.20 -8.93
C LEU A 181 2.07 17.08 -10.10
N THR A 182 2.64 16.89 -11.28
CA THR A 182 2.33 17.72 -12.45
C THR A 182 1.15 17.19 -13.26
N GLU A 183 0.77 15.91 -13.05
CA GLU A 183 -0.18 15.18 -13.89
C GLU A 183 0.08 15.38 -15.41
N ALA A 184 1.35 15.48 -15.79
CA ALA A 184 1.79 15.82 -17.13
C ALA A 184 1.44 14.75 -18.17
N ILE A 185 1.34 13.51 -17.72
CA ILE A 185 0.91 12.33 -18.49
C ILE A 185 -0.14 11.57 -17.68
N PRO A 186 -1.02 10.79 -18.33
CA PRO A 186 -1.96 9.93 -17.62
C PRO A 186 -1.23 9.00 -16.64
N LEU A 187 -1.74 8.88 -15.42
CA LEU A 187 -1.08 8.10 -14.35
C LEU A 187 -0.72 6.66 -14.76
N PRO A 188 -1.57 5.91 -15.50
CA PRO A 188 -1.18 4.58 -15.99
C PRO A 188 0.03 4.59 -16.92
N MET A 189 0.28 5.68 -17.64
CA MET A 189 1.45 5.81 -18.53
C MET A 189 2.75 5.96 -17.72
N VAL A 190 2.68 6.54 -16.53
CA VAL A 190 3.84 6.58 -15.61
C VAL A 190 4.31 5.16 -15.29
N ALA A 191 3.37 4.23 -15.11
CA ALA A 191 3.69 2.82 -14.86
C ALA A 191 4.53 2.21 -16.00
N PHE A 192 4.16 2.45 -17.25
CA PHE A 192 4.95 1.97 -18.40
C PHE A 192 6.31 2.66 -18.49
N CYS A 193 6.39 3.97 -18.20
CA CYS A 193 7.66 4.67 -18.11
C CYS A 193 8.61 4.03 -17.08
N ILE A 194 8.10 3.65 -15.91
CA ILE A 194 8.88 2.98 -14.87
C ILE A 194 9.49 1.68 -15.40
N GLY A 195 8.69 0.82 -16.05
CA GLY A 195 9.17 -0.43 -16.63
C GLY A 195 10.24 -0.22 -17.72
N ILE A 196 10.03 0.76 -18.58
CA ILE A 196 10.98 1.13 -19.64
C ILE A 196 12.30 1.64 -19.02
N ILE A 197 12.22 2.56 -18.06
CA ILE A 197 13.40 3.09 -17.34
C ILE A 197 14.16 1.95 -16.67
N ALA A 198 13.47 1.01 -16.02
CA ALA A 198 14.11 -0.13 -15.37
C ALA A 198 14.93 -0.99 -16.34
N ILE A 199 14.44 -1.20 -17.56
CA ILE A 199 15.13 -1.95 -18.60
C ILE A 199 16.30 -1.13 -19.17
N LEU A 200 16.08 0.13 -19.53
CA LEU A 200 17.10 0.99 -20.14
C LEU A 200 18.28 1.28 -19.21
N THR A 201 18.03 1.37 -17.90
CA THR A 201 19.08 1.55 -16.89
C THR A 201 19.75 0.25 -16.47
N GLY A 202 19.32 -0.89 -17.01
CA GLY A 202 19.88 -2.21 -16.70
C GLY A 202 19.66 -2.66 -15.25
N VAL A 203 18.65 -2.09 -14.56
CA VAL A 203 18.32 -2.45 -13.18
C VAL A 203 17.55 -3.76 -13.13
N VAL A 204 16.58 -3.94 -14.04
CA VAL A 204 15.72 -5.13 -14.11
C VAL A 204 15.73 -5.66 -15.54
N THR A 205 15.76 -6.98 -15.71
CA THR A 205 15.68 -7.61 -17.03
C THR A 205 14.26 -7.51 -17.59
N ARG A 206 14.12 -7.52 -18.93
CA ARG A 206 12.81 -7.43 -19.61
C ARG A 206 11.80 -8.50 -19.13
N ASN A 207 12.25 -9.73 -18.93
CA ASN A 207 11.38 -10.83 -18.49
C ASN A 207 10.91 -10.61 -17.06
N ASN A 208 11.77 -10.12 -16.18
CA ASN A 208 11.41 -9.80 -14.80
C ASN A 208 10.46 -8.60 -14.74
N VAL A 209 10.63 -7.58 -15.58
CA VAL A 209 9.68 -6.46 -15.68
C VAL A 209 8.30 -7.00 -16.09
N ALA A 210 8.23 -7.85 -17.12
CA ALA A 210 6.98 -8.46 -17.57
C ALA A 210 6.30 -9.28 -16.47
N SER A 211 7.06 -10.10 -15.73
CA SER A 211 6.51 -10.91 -14.62
C SER A 211 6.04 -10.05 -13.45
N LEU A 212 6.72 -8.94 -13.16
CA LEU A 212 6.33 -8.02 -12.09
C LEU A 212 5.02 -7.29 -12.39
N TYR A 213 4.75 -6.96 -13.66
CA TYR A 213 3.44 -6.40 -14.05
C TYR A 213 2.28 -7.35 -13.73
N TRP A 214 2.51 -8.66 -13.72
CA TRP A 214 1.51 -9.69 -13.43
C TRP A 214 1.78 -10.41 -12.11
N SER A 215 2.27 -9.70 -11.11
CA SER A 215 2.46 -10.23 -9.75
C SER A 215 1.14 -10.63 -9.08
N ASP A 216 1.21 -11.42 -8.00
CA ASP A 216 0.02 -11.79 -7.20
C ASP A 216 -0.73 -10.57 -6.67
N ALA A 217 0.00 -9.52 -6.30
CA ALA A 217 -0.59 -8.24 -5.89
C ALA A 217 -1.38 -7.56 -7.03
N THR A 218 -0.88 -7.57 -8.25
CA THR A 218 -1.60 -7.04 -9.43
C THR A 218 -2.86 -7.86 -9.72
N TRP A 219 -2.77 -9.19 -9.64
CA TRP A 219 -3.92 -10.08 -9.79
C TRP A 219 -4.98 -9.81 -8.73
N PHE A 220 -4.57 -9.56 -7.49
CA PHE A 220 -5.49 -9.21 -6.43
C PHE A 220 -6.23 -7.89 -6.72
N ILE A 221 -5.50 -6.85 -7.13
CA ILE A 221 -6.09 -5.54 -7.44
C ILE A 221 -7.09 -5.69 -8.60
N MET A 222 -6.71 -6.37 -9.67
CA MET A 222 -7.57 -6.65 -10.81
C MET A 222 -8.84 -7.41 -10.38
N GLY A 223 -8.67 -8.51 -9.65
CA GLY A 223 -9.78 -9.35 -9.20
C GLY A 223 -10.73 -8.63 -8.23
N SER A 224 -10.20 -7.78 -7.35
CA SER A 224 -11.02 -6.98 -6.43
C SER A 224 -11.85 -5.92 -7.14
N LEU A 225 -11.33 -5.31 -8.20
CA LEU A 225 -12.10 -4.39 -9.06
C LEU A 225 -13.16 -5.12 -9.89
N MET A 226 -12.86 -6.34 -10.35
CA MET A 226 -13.85 -7.20 -11.00
C MET A 226 -14.99 -7.57 -10.04
N PHE A 227 -14.67 -7.92 -8.81
CA PHE A 227 -15.64 -8.16 -7.75
C PHE A 227 -16.52 -6.92 -7.49
N ALA A 228 -15.92 -5.74 -7.32
CA ALA A 228 -16.67 -4.50 -7.14
C ALA A 228 -17.65 -4.24 -8.29
N THR A 229 -17.26 -4.55 -9.52
CA THR A 229 -18.15 -4.46 -10.70
C THR A 229 -19.38 -5.36 -10.58
N ALA A 230 -19.23 -6.59 -10.05
CA ALA A 230 -20.34 -7.52 -9.83
C ALA A 230 -21.31 -7.00 -8.75
N PHE A 231 -20.79 -6.43 -7.68
CA PHE A 231 -21.60 -5.82 -6.62
C PHE A 231 -22.44 -4.64 -7.14
N VAL A 232 -21.82 -3.73 -7.88
CA VAL A 232 -22.52 -2.60 -8.49
C VAL A 232 -23.58 -3.07 -9.48
N LYS A 233 -23.27 -4.09 -10.30
CA LYS A 233 -24.22 -4.61 -11.31
C LYS A 233 -25.45 -5.24 -10.66
N THR A 234 -25.28 -5.96 -9.55
CA THR A 234 -26.41 -6.59 -8.82
C THR A 234 -27.16 -5.62 -7.94
N GLY A 235 -26.61 -4.43 -7.66
CA GLY A 235 -27.19 -3.44 -6.76
C GLY A 235 -27.15 -3.86 -5.29
N VAL A 236 -26.29 -4.81 -4.90
CA VAL A 236 -26.04 -5.21 -3.51
C VAL A 236 -25.55 -4.02 -2.70
N ASP A 237 -24.62 -3.25 -3.25
CA ASP A 237 -24.08 -2.01 -2.71
C ASP A 237 -25.19 -1.02 -2.34
N ARG A 238 -26.06 -0.71 -3.32
CA ARG A 238 -27.21 0.19 -3.13
C ARG A 238 -28.16 -0.36 -2.06
N ARG A 239 -28.42 -1.67 -2.05
CA ARG A 239 -29.32 -2.30 -1.09
C ARG A 239 -28.78 -2.21 0.33
N ILE A 240 -27.50 -2.44 0.54
CA ILE A 240 -26.85 -2.28 1.85
C ILE A 240 -27.00 -0.83 2.33
N GLY A 241 -26.65 0.15 1.49
CA GLY A 241 -26.82 1.57 1.83
C GLY A 241 -28.24 1.93 2.23
N VAL A 242 -29.21 1.46 1.45
CA VAL A 242 -30.64 1.70 1.63
C VAL A 242 -31.20 1.07 2.92
N MET A 243 -30.83 -0.18 3.22
CA MET A 243 -31.29 -0.86 4.45
C MET A 243 -30.89 -0.13 5.72
N MET A 244 -29.75 0.55 5.70
CA MET A 244 -29.21 1.24 6.86
C MET A 244 -29.91 2.59 7.09
N PHE A 245 -30.25 3.34 6.02
CA PHE A 245 -31.08 4.54 6.14
C PHE A 245 -32.52 4.25 6.54
N GLY A 246 -33.07 3.10 6.15
CA GLY A 246 -34.44 2.69 6.50
C GLY A 246 -34.70 2.52 7.99
N LYS A 247 -33.67 2.19 8.78
CA LYS A 247 -33.74 1.97 10.24
C LYS A 247 -33.56 3.25 11.07
N LEU A 248 -33.31 4.39 10.44
CA LEU A 248 -33.13 5.66 11.14
C LEU A 248 -34.37 6.10 11.90
N LYS A 249 -34.26 6.18 13.23
CA LYS A 249 -35.36 6.65 14.10
C LYS A 249 -35.38 8.16 14.26
N THR A 250 -34.21 8.81 14.22
CA THR A 250 -34.07 10.25 14.49
C THR A 250 -33.64 11.00 13.24
N PRO A 251 -34.40 12.00 12.79
CA PRO A 251 -34.14 12.76 11.58
C PRO A 251 -33.09 13.90 11.74
N SER A 252 -32.37 13.93 12.86
CA SER A 252 -31.37 14.97 13.11
C SER A 252 -30.12 14.79 12.21
N ILE A 253 -29.64 15.88 11.62
CA ILE A 253 -28.45 15.90 10.77
C ILE A 253 -27.22 15.29 11.48
N ARG A 254 -27.06 15.51 12.77
CA ARG A 254 -25.96 14.93 13.55
C ARG A 254 -25.95 13.41 13.52
N TRP A 255 -27.12 12.78 13.70
CA TRP A 255 -27.24 11.33 13.63
C TRP A 255 -27.11 10.79 12.20
N ILE A 256 -27.60 11.55 11.23
CA ILE A 256 -27.48 11.17 9.82
C ILE A 256 -26.01 11.16 9.40
N THR A 257 -25.22 12.18 9.76
CA THR A 257 -23.78 12.20 9.46
C THR A 257 -23.02 11.10 10.19
N LEU A 258 -23.34 10.79 11.45
CA LEU A 258 -22.76 9.65 12.14
C LEU A 258 -23.04 8.34 11.39
N ILE A 259 -24.27 8.13 10.99
CA ILE A 259 -24.68 6.93 10.28
C ILE A 259 -23.98 6.84 8.91
N ILE A 260 -23.87 7.94 8.17
CA ILE A 260 -23.11 7.99 6.91
C ILE A 260 -21.66 7.51 7.17
N ILE A 261 -20.99 8.03 8.19
CA ILE A 261 -19.61 7.67 8.50
C ILE A 261 -19.50 6.22 8.96
N VAL A 262 -20.36 5.79 9.89
CA VAL A 262 -20.36 4.41 10.44
C VAL A 262 -20.69 3.36 9.38
N ILE A 263 -21.45 3.72 8.35
CA ILE A 263 -21.82 2.79 7.27
C ILE A 263 -20.73 2.73 6.20
N ILE A 264 -20.34 3.89 5.69
CA ILE A 264 -19.42 3.97 4.55
C ILE A 264 -18.05 3.43 4.96
N SER A 265 -17.53 3.79 6.13
CA SER A 265 -16.17 3.40 6.50
C SER A 265 -15.95 1.89 6.60
N PRO A 266 -16.81 1.05 7.20
CA PRO A 266 -16.66 -0.40 7.11
C PRO A 266 -16.90 -0.97 5.71
N LEU A 267 -17.79 -0.37 4.92
CA LEU A 267 -18.01 -0.84 3.54
C LEU A 267 -16.79 -0.63 2.65
N THR A 268 -16.04 0.46 2.85
CA THR A 268 -14.79 0.71 2.12
C THR A 268 -13.67 -0.27 2.45
N MET A 269 -13.78 -1.06 3.50
CA MET A 269 -12.86 -2.19 3.73
C MET A 269 -12.92 -3.24 2.60
N PHE A 270 -14.08 -3.39 1.99
CA PHE A 270 -14.36 -4.46 1.04
C PHE A 270 -14.71 -3.97 -0.37
N MET A 271 -15.01 -2.69 -0.49
CA MET A 271 -15.37 -2.06 -1.75
C MET A 271 -14.47 -0.84 -1.99
N SER A 272 -14.22 -0.56 -3.25
CA SER A 272 -13.45 0.63 -3.63
C SER A 272 -14.07 1.91 -3.07
N ASP A 273 -13.24 2.75 -2.45
CA ASP A 273 -13.61 4.03 -1.86
C ASP A 273 -14.28 4.98 -2.89
N HIS A 274 -13.81 5.00 -4.15
CA HIS A 274 -14.42 5.81 -5.20
C HIS A 274 -15.79 5.28 -5.63
N ALA A 275 -15.99 3.97 -5.68
CA ALA A 275 -17.30 3.40 -6.00
C ALA A 275 -18.35 3.78 -4.95
N LEU A 276 -17.96 3.73 -3.66
CA LEU A 276 -18.84 4.13 -2.58
C LEU A 276 -19.09 5.64 -2.57
N ALA A 277 -18.09 6.46 -2.81
CA ALA A 277 -18.29 7.91 -2.95
C ALA A 277 -19.30 8.25 -4.06
N ALA A 278 -19.15 7.63 -5.23
CA ALA A 278 -20.07 7.81 -6.35
C ALA A 278 -21.50 7.32 -6.05
N MET A 279 -21.63 6.23 -5.27
CA MET A 279 -22.92 5.67 -4.87
C MET A 279 -23.64 6.55 -3.84
N PHE A 280 -22.91 7.05 -2.83
CA PHE A 280 -23.51 7.84 -1.75
C PHE A 280 -23.70 9.31 -2.12
N LEU A 281 -23.00 9.83 -3.11
CA LEU A 281 -23.15 11.20 -3.58
C LEU A 281 -24.60 11.56 -3.97
N PRO A 282 -25.31 10.79 -4.82
CA PRO A 282 -26.72 11.06 -5.13
C PRO A 282 -27.61 11.06 -3.90
N ILE A 283 -27.35 10.18 -2.91
CA ILE A 283 -28.10 10.14 -1.65
C ILE A 283 -27.89 11.44 -0.87
N GLY A 284 -26.64 11.90 -0.77
CA GLY A 284 -26.32 13.20 -0.15
C GLY A 284 -27.02 14.37 -0.84
N ILE A 285 -27.07 14.38 -2.17
CA ILE A 285 -27.77 15.41 -2.95
C ILE A 285 -29.28 15.38 -2.68
N VAL A 286 -29.91 14.21 -2.66
CA VAL A 286 -31.33 14.05 -2.32
C VAL A 286 -31.63 14.52 -0.88
N LEU A 287 -30.77 14.17 0.07
CA LEU A 287 -30.90 14.64 1.45
C LEU A 287 -30.85 16.18 1.53
N TYR A 288 -29.95 16.79 0.81
CA TYR A 288 -29.81 18.24 0.76
C TYR A 288 -31.02 18.89 0.08
N THR A 289 -31.29 18.55 -1.17
CA THR A 289 -32.32 19.20 -2.00
C THR A 289 -33.71 19.09 -1.40
N THR A 290 -34.08 17.88 -0.91
CA THR A 290 -35.40 17.69 -0.30
C THR A 290 -35.53 18.46 1.03
N SER A 291 -34.46 18.56 1.83
CA SER A 291 -34.50 19.28 3.10
C SER A 291 -34.58 20.79 2.90
N THR A 292 -33.85 21.36 1.94
CA THR A 292 -33.89 22.79 1.62
C THR A 292 -35.21 23.19 0.99
N GLN A 293 -35.77 22.37 0.10
CA GLN A 293 -37.10 22.59 -0.49
C GLN A 293 -38.20 22.58 0.59
N ALA A 294 -38.15 21.61 1.51
CA ALA A 294 -39.14 21.54 2.60
C ALA A 294 -39.02 22.70 3.61
N ALA A 295 -37.80 23.22 3.79
CA ALA A 295 -37.53 24.36 4.66
C ALA A 295 -37.76 25.72 3.99
N GLY A 296 -37.96 25.75 2.65
CA GLY A 296 -38.13 26.97 1.87
C GLY A 296 -36.91 27.91 1.86
N ARG A 297 -35.73 27.39 2.20
CA ARG A 297 -34.48 28.16 2.23
C ARG A 297 -33.27 27.31 1.88
N GLU A 298 -32.27 27.91 1.29
CA GLU A 298 -30.98 27.28 1.09
C GLU A 298 -30.15 27.25 2.38
N ASP A 299 -29.35 26.20 2.54
CA ASP A 299 -28.42 26.05 3.67
C ASP A 299 -27.10 25.44 3.16
N PRO A 300 -26.15 26.29 2.70
CA PRO A 300 -24.86 25.80 2.19
C PRO A 300 -24.08 24.95 3.18
N GLU A 301 -24.17 25.25 4.49
CA GLU A 301 -23.48 24.45 5.53
C GLU A 301 -24.04 23.03 5.62
N LEU A 302 -25.32 22.81 5.34
CA LEU A 302 -25.93 21.48 5.25
C LEU A 302 -25.33 20.69 4.09
N GLY A 303 -25.22 21.30 2.91
CA GLY A 303 -24.60 20.68 1.73
C GLY A 303 -23.15 20.29 2.00
N LYS A 304 -22.37 21.22 2.56
CA LYS A 304 -20.98 20.98 2.93
C LYS A 304 -20.83 19.83 3.92
N MET A 305 -21.63 19.82 4.98
CA MET A 305 -21.61 18.81 6.03
C MET A 305 -21.89 17.40 5.49
N LEU A 306 -22.92 17.26 4.64
CA LEU A 306 -23.28 15.97 4.03
C LEU A 306 -22.18 15.48 3.09
N MET A 307 -21.69 16.35 2.22
CA MET A 307 -20.70 15.99 1.20
C MET A 307 -19.35 15.63 1.82
N ILE A 308 -18.85 16.44 2.75
CA ILE A 308 -17.58 16.16 3.43
C ILE A 308 -17.66 14.87 4.27
N SER A 309 -18.83 14.56 4.86
CA SER A 309 -19.02 13.32 5.61
C SER A 309 -18.88 12.09 4.74
N ILE A 310 -19.36 12.12 3.49
CA ILE A 310 -19.22 11.03 2.52
C ILE A 310 -17.75 10.86 2.14
N ALA A 311 -17.06 11.95 1.76
CA ALA A 311 -15.66 11.89 1.34
C ALA A 311 -14.76 11.37 2.46
N MET A 312 -14.86 11.91 3.66
CA MET A 312 -14.04 11.52 4.80
C MET A 312 -14.31 10.08 5.26
N ALA A 313 -15.57 9.64 5.20
CA ALA A 313 -15.92 8.25 5.53
C ALA A 313 -15.29 7.23 4.57
N CYS A 314 -15.25 7.54 3.26
CA CYS A 314 -14.58 6.71 2.26
C CYS A 314 -13.07 6.61 2.53
N ASN A 315 -12.43 7.74 2.82
CA ASN A 315 -10.99 7.79 3.08
C ASN A 315 -10.60 7.02 4.35
N LEU A 316 -11.43 7.03 5.39
CA LEU A 316 -11.16 6.30 6.64
C LEU A 316 -11.12 4.79 6.46
N GLY A 317 -12.08 4.22 5.78
CA GLY A 317 -12.27 2.77 5.72
C GLY A 317 -11.31 2.05 4.80
N GLY A 318 -10.83 2.72 3.75
CA GLY A 318 -10.01 2.10 2.70
C GLY A 318 -8.70 1.47 3.20
N SER A 319 -8.14 1.91 4.33
CA SER A 319 -6.89 1.36 4.88
C SER A 319 -7.05 0.13 5.77
N LEU A 320 -8.29 -0.27 6.10
CA LEU A 320 -8.56 -1.24 7.15
C LEU A 320 -8.49 -2.70 6.71
N ALA A 321 -8.67 -2.97 5.42
CA ALA A 321 -8.50 -4.30 4.86
C ALA A 321 -7.66 -4.24 3.58
N PRO A 322 -6.95 -5.32 3.24
CA PRO A 322 -6.20 -5.37 1.98
C PRO A 322 -7.04 -5.03 0.75
N SER A 323 -8.31 -5.45 0.71
CA SER A 323 -9.26 -5.19 -0.38
C SER A 323 -9.81 -3.76 -0.44
N GLY A 324 -9.65 -2.97 0.62
CA GLY A 324 -10.22 -1.63 0.70
C GLY A 324 -9.52 -0.61 -0.19
N ALA A 325 -8.20 -0.74 -0.33
CA ALA A 325 -7.41 0.11 -1.21
C ALA A 325 -6.15 -0.59 -1.69
N ALA A 326 -5.75 -0.32 -2.92
CA ALA A 326 -4.58 -0.95 -3.53
C ALA A 326 -3.25 -0.61 -2.83
N ARG A 327 -3.16 0.53 -2.14
CA ARG A 327 -2.00 0.91 -1.31
C ARG A 327 -1.68 -0.11 -0.20
N ASN A 328 -2.71 -0.77 0.35
CA ASN A 328 -2.53 -1.81 1.36
C ASN A 328 -1.76 -3.00 0.78
N ILE A 329 -2.16 -3.43 -0.42
CA ILE A 329 -1.53 -4.55 -1.14
C ILE A 329 -0.10 -4.21 -1.55
N ILE A 330 0.15 -2.98 -1.98
CA ILE A 330 1.50 -2.51 -2.31
C ILE A 330 2.42 -2.64 -1.09
N MET A 331 1.97 -2.20 0.09
CA MET A 331 2.76 -2.30 1.31
C MET A 331 2.97 -3.75 1.75
N MET A 332 1.97 -4.62 1.56
CA MET A 332 2.13 -6.07 1.79
C MET A 332 3.18 -6.67 0.84
N SER A 333 3.11 -6.33 -0.44
CA SER A 333 4.09 -6.77 -1.44
C SER A 333 5.50 -6.28 -1.10
N TYR A 334 5.67 -5.03 -0.74
CA TYR A 334 6.97 -4.49 -0.34
C TYR A 334 7.52 -5.15 0.94
N ALA A 335 6.68 -5.42 1.93
CA ALA A 335 7.09 -6.14 3.13
C ALA A 335 7.56 -7.57 2.80
N GLU A 336 6.89 -8.25 1.88
CA GLU A 336 7.27 -9.58 1.40
C GLU A 336 8.55 -9.53 0.56
N ASP A 337 8.64 -8.61 -0.40
CA ASP A 337 9.79 -8.49 -1.30
C ASP A 337 11.08 -8.07 -0.59
N MET A 338 10.98 -7.09 0.33
CA MET A 338 12.16 -6.54 1.02
C MET A 338 12.62 -7.41 2.18
N PHE A 339 11.68 -7.96 2.95
CA PHE A 339 11.98 -8.61 4.24
C PHE A 339 11.50 -10.05 4.31
N GLY A 340 10.82 -10.57 3.29
CA GLY A 340 10.21 -11.90 3.28
C GLY A 340 9.08 -12.05 4.31
N ILE A 341 8.48 -10.93 4.74
CA ILE A 341 7.38 -10.92 5.70
C ILE A 341 6.07 -10.90 4.95
N ASN A 342 5.36 -12.00 5.02
CA ASN A 342 4.04 -12.10 4.46
C ASN A 342 2.99 -11.70 5.51
N ILE A 343 2.36 -10.55 5.34
CA ILE A 343 1.27 -10.07 6.18
C ILE A 343 -0.04 -10.75 5.73
N GLY A 344 -0.77 -11.36 6.67
CA GLY A 344 -2.05 -12.03 6.34
C GLY A 344 -3.20 -11.06 6.16
N PHE A 345 -4.19 -11.43 5.34
CA PHE A 345 -5.40 -10.63 5.14
C PHE A 345 -6.13 -10.36 6.47
N GLY A 346 -6.40 -11.40 7.26
CA GLY A 346 -7.03 -11.27 8.57
C GLY A 346 -6.14 -10.54 9.59
N GLN A 347 -4.82 -10.74 9.53
CA GLN A 347 -3.86 -10.04 10.39
C GLN A 347 -3.91 -8.53 10.14
N TRP A 348 -3.96 -8.11 8.88
CA TRP A 348 -4.10 -6.69 8.52
C TRP A 348 -5.35 -6.08 9.16
N ILE A 349 -6.51 -6.75 9.00
CA ILE A 349 -7.78 -6.26 9.56
C ILE A 349 -7.68 -6.13 11.08
N ILE A 350 -7.22 -7.16 11.78
CA ILE A 350 -7.13 -7.15 13.25
C ILE A 350 -6.26 -6.00 13.74
N TYR A 351 -5.14 -5.75 13.07
CA TYR A 351 -4.21 -4.70 13.48
C TYR A 351 -4.71 -3.29 13.18
N CYS A 352 -5.49 -3.11 12.12
CA CYS A 352 -6.00 -1.80 11.69
C CYS A 352 -7.39 -1.47 12.26
N LEU A 353 -8.19 -2.48 12.68
CA LEU A 353 -9.57 -2.27 13.12
C LEU A 353 -9.72 -1.25 14.28
N PRO A 354 -8.86 -1.24 15.33
CA PRO A 354 -8.96 -0.25 16.39
C PRO A 354 -8.81 1.18 15.89
N TYR A 355 -8.03 1.40 14.82
CA TYR A 355 -7.91 2.72 14.20
C TYR A 355 -9.27 3.27 13.77
N LEU A 356 -10.12 2.46 13.13
CA LEU A 356 -11.47 2.86 12.74
C LEU A 356 -12.34 3.21 13.94
N VAL A 357 -12.28 2.39 14.99
CA VAL A 357 -13.10 2.57 16.18
C VAL A 357 -12.87 3.94 16.82
N PHE A 358 -11.65 4.45 16.81
CA PHE A 358 -11.32 5.76 17.35
C PHE A 358 -11.52 6.89 16.34
N THR A 359 -11.19 6.68 15.07
CA THR A 359 -11.25 7.76 14.06
C THR A 359 -12.66 8.08 13.58
N VAL A 360 -13.59 7.13 13.57
CA VAL A 360 -15.00 7.39 13.22
C VAL A 360 -15.66 8.43 14.15
N PRO A 361 -15.65 8.26 15.48
CA PRO A 361 -16.22 9.28 16.37
C PRO A 361 -15.48 10.61 16.31
N ILE A 362 -14.15 10.61 16.16
CA ILE A 362 -13.36 11.84 16.02
C ILE A 362 -13.76 12.58 14.74
N THR A 363 -13.85 11.87 13.62
CA THR A 363 -14.25 12.48 12.34
C THR A 363 -15.66 13.06 12.43
N TRP A 364 -16.58 12.34 13.03
CA TRP A 364 -17.94 12.83 13.27
C TRP A 364 -17.96 14.08 14.15
N LEU A 365 -17.20 14.12 15.25
CA LEU A 365 -17.10 15.27 16.14
C LEU A 365 -16.52 16.49 15.43
N VAL A 366 -15.44 16.32 14.67
CA VAL A 366 -14.79 17.41 13.92
C VAL A 366 -15.73 17.99 12.88
N ILE A 367 -16.44 17.15 12.12
CA ILE A 367 -17.38 17.62 11.10
C ILE A 367 -18.55 18.38 11.75
N ASN A 368 -19.13 17.86 12.84
CA ASN A 368 -20.21 18.54 13.56
C ASN A 368 -19.76 19.83 14.25
N TRP A 369 -18.52 19.91 14.69
CA TRP A 369 -17.94 21.13 15.25
C TRP A 369 -17.69 22.18 14.17
N ARG A 370 -17.25 21.73 13.00
CA ARG A 370 -16.80 22.63 11.92
C ARG A 370 -17.94 23.19 11.09
N PHE A 371 -18.94 22.36 10.78
CA PHE A 371 -20.10 22.73 9.96
C PHE A 371 -21.35 22.83 10.84
N LYS A 372 -22.03 23.98 10.78
CA LYS A 372 -23.21 24.26 11.62
C LYS A 372 -24.41 24.61 10.76
N PRO A 373 -25.09 23.60 10.17
CA PRO A 373 -26.27 23.85 9.35
C PRO A 373 -27.41 24.45 10.18
N ALA A 374 -28.18 25.34 9.59
CA ALA A 374 -29.38 25.89 10.17
C ALA A 374 -30.56 24.91 10.08
N ILE A 375 -30.57 24.03 9.06
CA ILE A 375 -31.56 22.96 8.90
C ILE A 375 -31.03 21.73 9.65
N THR A 376 -31.60 21.46 10.80
CA THR A 376 -31.16 20.33 11.65
C THR A 376 -32.06 19.08 11.55
N ASN A 377 -33.29 19.22 11.05
CA ASN A 377 -34.26 18.15 10.91
C ASN A 377 -34.44 17.78 9.44
N LEU A 378 -34.05 16.57 9.05
CA LEU A 378 -34.12 16.04 7.70
C LEU A 378 -35.26 15.00 7.52
N ALA A 379 -36.28 15.03 8.36
CA ALA A 379 -37.43 14.10 8.25
C ALA A 379 -38.06 14.05 6.85
N PRO A 380 -38.29 15.16 6.13
CA PRO A 380 -38.83 15.13 4.78
C PRO A 380 -37.95 14.31 3.82
N ALA A 381 -36.64 14.52 3.86
CA ALA A 381 -35.68 13.83 3.02
C ALA A 381 -35.61 12.33 3.33
N ILE A 382 -35.61 11.94 4.62
CA ILE A 382 -35.60 10.54 5.02
C ILE A 382 -36.87 9.82 4.52
N ASN A 383 -38.02 10.47 4.53
CA ASN A 383 -39.26 9.90 4.02
C ASN A 383 -39.22 9.66 2.50
N VAL A 384 -38.54 10.54 1.72
CA VAL A 384 -38.30 10.34 0.29
C VAL A 384 -37.39 9.14 0.07
N VAL A 385 -36.26 9.07 0.78
CA VAL A 385 -35.35 7.94 0.72
C VAL A 385 -36.05 6.63 1.09
N ARG A 386 -36.87 6.61 2.14
CA ARG A 386 -37.67 5.42 2.53
C ARG A 386 -38.67 5.00 1.46
N LYS A 387 -39.36 5.94 0.82
CA LYS A 387 -40.28 5.63 -0.29
C LYS A 387 -39.53 5.02 -1.49
N GLU A 388 -38.37 5.53 -1.80
CA GLU A 388 -37.53 4.97 -2.88
C GLU A 388 -37.09 3.55 -2.54
N ILE A 389 -36.73 3.30 -1.29
CA ILE A 389 -36.43 1.98 -0.72
C ILE A 389 -37.60 1.01 -0.88
N SER A 390 -38.81 1.45 -0.50
CA SER A 390 -40.00 0.60 -0.56
C SER A 390 -40.40 0.23 -1.99
N LYS A 391 -40.12 1.08 -2.98
CA LYS A 391 -40.35 0.80 -4.40
C LYS A 391 -39.43 -0.30 -4.96
N GLN A 392 -38.22 -0.46 -4.40
CA GLN A 392 -37.25 -1.45 -4.87
C GLN A 392 -37.53 -2.89 -4.40
N GLY A 393 -38.62 -3.13 -3.70
CA GLY A 393 -39.10 -4.46 -3.27
C GLY A 393 -38.28 -5.03 -2.09
N GLY A 394 -38.99 -5.47 -1.03
CA GLY A 394 -38.38 -5.91 0.24
C GLY A 394 -37.57 -7.22 0.19
N LYS A 395 -37.64 -8.01 -0.90
CA LYS A 395 -36.98 -9.32 -1.00
C LYS A 395 -35.64 -9.22 -1.76
N TRP A 396 -34.65 -9.98 -1.31
CA TRP A 396 -33.38 -10.11 -2.02
C TRP A 396 -33.60 -10.85 -3.35
N THR A 397 -33.00 -10.35 -4.42
CA THR A 397 -33.01 -11.06 -5.69
C THR A 397 -32.05 -12.25 -5.63
N ARG A 398 -32.27 -13.26 -6.50
CA ARG A 398 -31.36 -14.41 -6.61
C ARG A 398 -29.92 -13.97 -6.92
N GLU A 399 -29.76 -13.02 -7.81
CA GLU A 399 -28.45 -12.48 -8.20
C GLU A 399 -27.74 -11.80 -7.02
N GLN A 400 -28.45 -11.03 -6.21
CA GLN A 400 -27.91 -10.40 -5.01
C GLN A 400 -27.44 -11.43 -3.98
N ILE A 401 -28.25 -12.46 -3.74
CA ILE A 401 -27.91 -13.54 -2.79
C ILE A 401 -26.66 -14.28 -3.27
N ILE A 402 -26.61 -14.68 -4.54
CA ILE A 402 -25.44 -15.36 -5.10
C ILE A 402 -24.20 -14.45 -5.03
N SER A 403 -24.35 -13.16 -5.33
CA SER A 403 -23.24 -12.20 -5.25
C SER A 403 -22.67 -12.13 -3.83
N VAL A 404 -23.53 -12.06 -2.82
CA VAL A 404 -23.11 -12.04 -1.41
C VAL A 404 -22.45 -13.36 -1.01
N ILE A 405 -22.99 -14.49 -1.45
CA ILE A 405 -22.40 -15.81 -1.14
C ILE A 405 -20.99 -15.93 -1.73
N ILE A 406 -20.81 -15.57 -3.01
CA ILE A 406 -19.48 -15.60 -3.64
C ILE A 406 -18.50 -14.73 -2.85
N PHE A 407 -18.92 -13.52 -2.48
CA PHE A 407 -18.07 -12.63 -1.67
C PHE A 407 -17.69 -13.22 -0.31
N LEU A 408 -18.66 -13.78 0.42
CA LEU A 408 -18.38 -14.40 1.72
C LEU A 408 -17.45 -15.60 1.62
N VAL A 409 -17.57 -16.39 0.54
CA VAL A 409 -16.64 -17.49 0.25
C VAL A 409 -15.23 -16.96 -0.03
N MET A 410 -15.10 -15.92 -0.86
CA MET A 410 -13.81 -15.27 -1.12
C MET A 410 -13.18 -14.73 0.17
N LEU A 411 -13.96 -14.02 0.98
CA LEU A 411 -13.51 -13.46 2.26
C LEU A 411 -13.03 -14.59 3.20
N PHE A 412 -13.78 -15.67 3.28
CA PHE A 412 -13.38 -16.85 4.04
C PHE A 412 -12.06 -17.43 3.53
N CYS A 413 -11.90 -17.57 2.21
CA CYS A 413 -10.66 -18.06 1.62
C CYS A 413 -9.47 -17.13 1.92
N TRP A 414 -9.63 -15.80 1.84
CA TRP A 414 -8.56 -14.85 2.16
C TRP A 414 -8.14 -14.90 3.63
N ILE A 415 -9.08 -15.04 4.54
CA ILE A 415 -8.79 -15.12 5.99
C ILE A 415 -8.10 -16.44 6.34
N THR A 416 -8.51 -17.54 5.70
CA THR A 416 -8.08 -18.90 6.06
C THR A 416 -6.93 -19.43 5.19
N GLU A 417 -6.52 -18.71 4.15
CA GLU A 417 -5.51 -19.14 3.18
C GLU A 417 -4.23 -19.68 3.83
N LYS A 418 -3.68 -18.94 4.77
CA LYS A 418 -2.42 -19.30 5.43
C LYS A 418 -2.50 -20.47 6.40
N ASN A 419 -3.66 -20.66 7.02
CA ASN A 419 -3.83 -21.66 8.07
C ASN A 419 -4.56 -22.89 7.54
N LEU A 420 -5.84 -22.74 7.19
CA LEU A 420 -6.70 -23.86 6.83
C LEU A 420 -6.43 -24.37 5.40
N ILE A 421 -6.46 -23.48 4.40
CA ILE A 421 -6.31 -23.88 3.00
C ILE A 421 -4.93 -24.49 2.78
N LEU A 422 -3.87 -23.84 3.24
CA LEU A 422 -2.51 -24.34 3.13
C LEU A 422 -2.33 -25.68 3.88
N SER A 423 -2.95 -25.86 5.06
CA SER A 423 -2.84 -27.11 5.81
C SER A 423 -3.59 -28.29 5.15
N LEU A 424 -4.73 -28.01 4.51
CA LEU A 424 -5.54 -29.03 3.85
C LEU A 424 -5.03 -29.43 2.46
N THR A 425 -4.54 -28.46 1.68
CA THR A 425 -4.18 -28.66 0.28
C THR A 425 -2.68 -28.76 0.05
N GLY A 426 -1.85 -28.33 0.99
CA GLY A 426 -0.41 -28.16 0.80
C GLY A 426 -0.03 -27.05 -0.19
N ILE A 427 -1.02 -26.37 -0.79
CA ILE A 427 -0.84 -25.34 -1.83
C ILE A 427 -1.11 -23.96 -1.23
N ARG A 428 -0.18 -23.04 -1.44
CA ARG A 428 -0.37 -21.63 -1.16
C ARG A 428 -0.99 -20.95 -2.37
N LEU A 429 -2.27 -20.62 -2.29
CA LEU A 429 -2.99 -20.02 -3.41
C LEU A 429 -2.56 -18.58 -3.67
N GLY A 430 -2.27 -17.82 -2.62
CA GLY A 430 -2.08 -16.36 -2.71
C GLY A 430 -3.41 -15.61 -2.80
N ILE A 431 -3.36 -14.33 -2.40
CA ILE A 431 -4.57 -13.49 -2.37
C ILE A 431 -5.07 -13.14 -3.78
N GLY A 432 -4.18 -13.01 -4.74
CA GLY A 432 -4.51 -12.66 -6.12
C GLY A 432 -5.25 -13.79 -6.84
N VAL A 433 -4.81 -15.02 -6.69
CA VAL A 433 -5.49 -16.18 -7.28
C VAL A 433 -6.90 -16.32 -6.73
N ILE A 434 -7.10 -16.15 -5.41
CA ILE A 434 -8.44 -16.19 -4.79
C ILE A 434 -9.33 -15.08 -5.37
N ALA A 435 -8.79 -13.86 -5.56
CA ALA A 435 -9.55 -12.76 -6.16
C ALA A 435 -10.02 -13.07 -7.58
N VAL A 436 -9.14 -13.63 -8.41
CA VAL A 436 -9.48 -14.02 -9.79
C VAL A 436 -10.44 -15.20 -9.82
N MET A 437 -10.31 -16.19 -8.91
CA MET A 437 -11.29 -17.27 -8.75
C MET A 437 -12.69 -16.71 -8.44
N GLY A 438 -12.78 -15.70 -7.55
CA GLY A 438 -14.05 -15.02 -7.28
C GLY A 438 -14.60 -14.29 -8.50
N ALA A 439 -13.77 -13.58 -9.25
CA ALA A 439 -14.19 -12.93 -10.48
C ALA A 439 -14.72 -13.94 -11.52
N LEU A 440 -14.08 -15.10 -11.65
CA LEU A 440 -14.54 -16.18 -12.50
C LEU A 440 -15.86 -16.79 -12.01
N ALA A 441 -16.02 -16.96 -10.69
CA ALA A 441 -17.26 -17.47 -10.11
C ALA A 441 -18.47 -16.57 -10.44
N TYR A 442 -18.30 -15.24 -10.50
CA TYR A 442 -19.36 -14.33 -10.94
C TYR A 442 -19.75 -14.50 -12.41
N ILE A 443 -18.79 -14.82 -13.30
CA ILE A 443 -19.09 -15.13 -14.70
C ILE A 443 -19.84 -16.47 -14.78
N LEU A 444 -19.38 -17.50 -14.08
CA LEU A 444 -20.01 -18.83 -14.08
C LEU A 444 -21.41 -18.80 -13.47
N ALA A 445 -21.66 -17.92 -12.51
CA ALA A 445 -22.99 -17.69 -11.94
C ALA A 445 -23.91 -16.89 -12.87
N GLY A 446 -23.44 -16.41 -14.03
CA GLY A 446 -24.21 -15.60 -14.98
C GLY A 446 -24.52 -14.17 -14.50
N ILE A 447 -23.84 -13.70 -13.44
CA ILE A 447 -24.05 -12.34 -12.89
C ILE A 447 -23.40 -11.29 -13.74
N VAL A 448 -22.17 -11.53 -14.19
CA VAL A 448 -21.39 -10.64 -15.06
C VAL A 448 -20.93 -11.39 -16.30
N ASN A 449 -20.65 -10.65 -17.36
CA ASN A 449 -19.99 -11.16 -18.55
C ASN A 449 -18.65 -10.44 -18.76
N TRP A 450 -17.85 -10.92 -19.72
CA TRP A 450 -16.54 -10.32 -20.00
C TRP A 450 -16.63 -8.84 -20.37
N ARG A 451 -17.67 -8.43 -21.08
CA ARG A 451 -17.88 -7.02 -21.47
C ARG A 451 -18.09 -6.11 -20.27
N ASP A 452 -18.76 -6.62 -19.22
CA ASP A 452 -18.90 -5.86 -17.97
C ASP A 452 -17.53 -5.57 -17.34
N TYR A 453 -16.64 -6.57 -17.26
CA TYR A 453 -15.30 -6.40 -16.75
C TYR A 453 -14.47 -5.47 -17.65
N GLN A 454 -14.54 -5.66 -18.96
CA GLN A 454 -13.80 -4.84 -19.90
C GLN A 454 -14.17 -3.35 -19.82
N SER A 455 -15.45 -3.03 -19.62
CA SER A 455 -15.96 -1.66 -19.66
C SER A 455 -16.05 -0.97 -18.30
N LYS A 456 -16.18 -1.73 -17.20
CA LYS A 456 -16.45 -1.16 -15.86
C LYS A 456 -15.29 -1.29 -14.89
N VAL A 457 -14.32 -2.16 -15.17
CA VAL A 457 -13.09 -2.23 -14.39
C VAL A 457 -12.20 -1.05 -14.75
N ASP A 458 -11.69 -0.35 -13.76
CA ASP A 458 -10.69 0.69 -13.97
C ASP A 458 -9.31 0.08 -14.25
N TRP A 459 -9.06 -0.24 -15.52
CA TRP A 459 -7.79 -0.81 -15.97
C TRP A 459 -6.61 0.14 -15.77
N GLY A 460 -6.88 1.46 -15.74
CA GLY A 460 -5.85 2.44 -15.43
C GLY A 460 -5.28 2.27 -14.04
N VAL A 461 -6.13 1.95 -13.07
CA VAL A 461 -5.72 1.63 -11.70
C VAL A 461 -4.90 0.34 -11.67
N VAL A 462 -5.30 -0.71 -12.39
CA VAL A 462 -4.54 -1.97 -12.45
C VAL A 462 -3.11 -1.71 -12.94
N TRP A 463 -2.95 -0.99 -14.05
CA TRP A 463 -1.64 -0.66 -14.62
C TRP A 463 -0.81 0.25 -13.71
N LEU A 464 -1.43 1.27 -13.11
CA LEU A 464 -0.75 2.18 -12.19
C LEU A 464 -0.07 1.41 -11.05
N TYR A 465 -0.79 0.49 -10.43
CA TYR A 465 -0.27 -0.26 -9.30
C TYR A 465 0.71 -1.38 -9.71
N ALA A 466 0.54 -1.96 -10.89
CA ALA A 466 1.54 -2.86 -11.47
C ALA A 466 2.89 -2.14 -11.65
N GLY A 467 2.87 -0.90 -12.14
CA GLY A 467 4.05 -0.05 -12.22
C GLY A 467 4.65 0.30 -10.86
N ALA A 468 3.81 0.52 -9.85
CA ALA A 468 4.26 0.77 -8.48
C ALA A 468 5.05 -0.41 -7.90
N ILE A 469 4.64 -1.65 -8.18
CA ILE A 469 5.37 -2.85 -7.76
C ILE A 469 6.75 -2.91 -8.40
N ILE A 470 6.86 -2.61 -9.71
CA ILE A 470 8.15 -2.53 -10.40
C ILE A 470 9.01 -1.42 -9.79
N PHE A 471 8.42 -0.27 -9.51
CA PHE A 471 9.11 0.85 -8.88
C PHE A 471 9.74 0.47 -7.53
N GLY A 472 8.95 -0.17 -6.65
CA GLY A 472 9.47 -0.70 -5.39
C GLY A 472 10.63 -1.67 -5.60
N ARG A 473 10.51 -2.58 -6.59
CA ARG A 473 11.56 -3.54 -6.92
C ARG A 473 12.85 -2.86 -7.38
N ILE A 474 12.75 -1.81 -8.21
CA ILE A 474 13.90 -1.00 -8.61
C ILE A 474 14.62 -0.44 -7.39
N LEU A 475 13.88 0.20 -6.49
CA LEU A 475 14.43 0.82 -5.28
C LEU A 475 15.12 -0.20 -4.36
N VAL A 476 14.51 -1.36 -4.20
CA VAL A 476 15.01 -2.43 -3.33
C VAL A 476 16.28 -3.06 -3.92
N THR A 477 16.23 -3.48 -5.18
CA THR A 477 17.33 -4.25 -5.79
C THR A 477 18.58 -3.43 -6.03
N THR A 478 18.44 -2.12 -6.24
CA THR A 478 19.58 -1.22 -6.40
C THR A 478 20.17 -0.72 -5.08
N GLY A 479 19.43 -0.79 -3.97
CA GLY A 479 19.75 -0.10 -2.73
C GLY A 479 19.30 1.37 -2.70
N GLY A 480 18.55 1.83 -3.70
CA GLY A 480 18.05 3.21 -3.76
C GLY A 480 17.15 3.56 -2.57
N ALA A 481 16.26 2.64 -2.17
CA ALA A 481 15.44 2.81 -0.97
C ALA A 481 16.29 2.96 0.30
N TYR A 482 17.33 2.14 0.44
CA TYR A 482 18.26 2.20 1.56
C TYR A 482 19.02 3.54 1.59
N TRP A 483 19.51 4.01 0.45
CA TRP A 483 20.23 5.29 0.36
C TRP A 483 19.33 6.47 0.80
N ILE A 484 18.10 6.54 0.29
CA ILE A 484 17.12 7.58 0.67
C ILE A 484 16.79 7.46 2.15
N ALA A 485 16.48 6.25 2.62
CA ALA A 485 16.14 5.99 4.01
C ALA A 485 17.26 6.39 4.98
N ASN A 486 18.51 6.02 4.66
CA ASN A 486 19.67 6.37 5.47
C ASN A 486 19.89 7.89 5.54
N THR A 487 19.66 8.59 4.43
CA THR A 487 19.73 10.07 4.39
C THR A 487 18.66 10.68 5.31
N ILE A 488 17.40 10.18 5.25
CA ILE A 488 16.31 10.67 6.12
C ILE A 488 16.60 10.35 7.58
N VAL A 489 17.02 9.12 7.89
CA VAL A 489 17.35 8.74 9.27
C VAL A 489 18.48 9.61 9.80
N GLY A 490 19.52 9.88 9.01
CA GLY A 490 20.61 10.79 9.38
C GLY A 490 20.13 12.20 9.74
N LEU A 491 19.07 12.69 9.08
CA LEU A 491 18.47 13.98 9.39
C LEU A 491 17.53 13.96 10.60
N THR A 492 16.90 12.81 10.89
CA THR A 492 15.90 12.68 11.96
C THR A 492 16.49 12.25 13.30
N VAL A 493 17.63 11.54 13.30
CA VAL A 493 18.34 11.13 14.53
C VAL A 493 18.68 12.31 15.44
N PRO A 494 19.24 13.43 14.96
CA PRO A 494 19.53 14.60 15.81
C PRO A 494 18.27 15.22 16.45
N LEU A 495 17.10 14.99 15.86
CA LEU A 495 15.80 15.48 16.35
C LEU A 495 15.13 14.50 17.33
N GLY A 496 15.78 13.38 17.69
CA GLY A 496 15.18 12.33 18.51
C GLY A 496 14.12 11.50 17.79
N LEU A 497 13.97 11.68 16.47
CA LEU A 497 12.96 11.00 15.63
C LEU A 497 13.52 9.82 14.86
N GLY A 498 14.75 9.38 15.17
CA GLY A 498 15.46 8.33 14.44
C GLY A 498 15.10 6.91 14.86
N SER A 499 14.30 6.68 15.91
CA SER A 499 13.99 5.33 16.40
C SER A 499 12.58 5.23 16.98
N GLY A 500 12.09 4.01 17.11
CA GLY A 500 10.81 3.71 17.76
C GLY A 500 9.62 4.49 17.18
N LEU A 501 8.85 5.12 18.05
CA LEU A 501 7.71 5.97 17.68
C LEU A 501 8.13 7.21 16.87
N GLY A 502 9.33 7.75 17.13
CA GLY A 502 9.86 8.88 16.38
C GLY A 502 10.11 8.55 14.91
N LEU A 503 10.66 7.36 14.62
CA LEU A 503 10.82 6.85 13.26
C LEU A 503 9.47 6.71 12.55
N LEU A 504 8.49 6.14 13.24
CA LEU A 504 7.14 5.95 12.70
C LEU A 504 6.47 7.29 12.44
N LEU A 505 6.62 8.25 13.35
CA LEU A 505 6.11 9.61 13.19
C LEU A 505 6.74 10.31 11.97
N SER A 506 8.06 10.21 11.79
CA SER A 506 8.75 10.82 10.65
C SER A 506 8.32 10.21 9.32
N GLY A 507 8.24 8.88 9.22
CA GLY A 507 7.75 8.18 8.04
C GLY A 507 6.29 8.51 7.71
N ASN A 508 5.43 8.54 8.72
CA ASN A 508 4.02 8.90 8.58
C ASN A 508 3.81 10.36 8.20
N PHE A 509 4.61 11.27 8.76
CA PHE A 509 4.56 12.70 8.44
C PHE A 509 4.93 12.94 6.97
N ILE A 510 6.04 12.34 6.50
CA ILE A 510 6.47 12.42 5.10
C ILE A 510 5.38 11.87 4.18
N THR A 511 4.84 10.70 4.50
CA THR A 511 3.78 10.06 3.71
C THR A 511 2.51 10.91 3.70
N GLY A 512 2.06 11.36 4.88
CA GLY A 512 0.86 12.17 5.04
C GLY A 512 0.97 13.57 4.42
N LEU A 513 2.18 14.12 4.31
CA LEU A 513 2.42 15.38 3.61
C LEU A 513 2.36 15.18 2.09
N LEU A 514 3.02 14.15 1.58
CA LEU A 514 3.03 13.85 0.14
C LEU A 514 1.64 13.53 -0.39
N THR A 515 0.84 12.78 0.38
CA THR A 515 -0.52 12.44 -0.03
C THR A 515 -1.47 13.65 -0.09
N GLN A 516 -1.13 14.80 0.53
CA GLN A 516 -1.89 16.02 0.28
C GLN A 516 -1.65 16.57 -1.13
N LEU A 517 -0.45 16.36 -1.68
CA LEU A 517 -0.02 16.94 -2.95
C LEU A 517 -0.25 16.01 -4.15
N MET A 518 -0.46 14.71 -3.91
CA MET A 518 -0.66 13.68 -4.93
C MET A 518 -1.65 12.63 -4.43
N ALA A 519 -2.19 11.79 -5.33
CA ALA A 519 -3.12 10.73 -4.93
C ALA A 519 -2.48 9.74 -3.94
N ASP A 520 -3.28 9.21 -3.03
CA ASP A 520 -2.90 8.36 -1.90
C ASP A 520 -2.14 7.07 -2.30
N GLY A 521 -2.58 6.38 -3.34
CA GLY A 521 -1.92 5.19 -3.85
C GLY A 521 -0.51 5.48 -4.39
N PRO A 522 -0.34 6.42 -5.32
CA PRO A 522 0.97 6.91 -5.76
C PRO A 522 1.89 7.37 -4.64
N ALA A 523 1.37 8.12 -3.64
CA ALA A 523 2.16 8.54 -2.49
C ALA A 523 2.69 7.35 -1.68
N CYS A 524 1.82 6.38 -1.39
CA CYS A 524 2.18 5.15 -0.71
C CYS A 524 3.22 4.33 -1.50
N ALA A 525 3.04 4.22 -2.81
CA ALA A 525 3.97 3.53 -3.69
C ALA A 525 5.37 4.15 -3.70
N ALA A 526 5.44 5.48 -3.72
CA ALA A 526 6.71 6.21 -3.75
C ALA A 526 7.46 6.13 -2.41
N VAL A 527 6.76 6.23 -1.29
CA VAL A 527 7.37 6.32 0.05
C VAL A 527 7.51 4.95 0.72
N GLY A 528 6.67 4.00 0.39
CA GLY A 528 6.61 2.69 1.04
C GLY A 528 7.95 1.96 1.15
N PRO A 529 8.72 1.79 0.06
CA PRO A 529 10.05 1.17 0.14
C PRO A 529 11.02 1.93 1.04
N VAL A 530 10.89 3.25 1.13
CA VAL A 530 11.74 4.11 1.95
C VAL A 530 11.41 3.94 3.43
N THR A 531 10.13 3.99 3.82
CA THR A 531 9.71 3.81 5.22
C THR A 531 10.04 2.42 5.75
N LEU A 532 9.88 1.38 4.93
CA LEU A 532 10.28 0.03 5.27
C LEU A 532 11.80 -0.10 5.39
N ALA A 533 12.57 0.55 4.52
CA ALA A 533 14.03 0.58 4.62
C ALA A 533 14.49 1.33 5.87
N MET A 534 13.84 2.45 6.25
CA MET A 534 14.11 3.16 7.51
C MET A 534 13.92 2.22 8.72
N ALA A 535 12.82 1.45 8.74
CA ALA A 535 12.58 0.47 9.79
C ALA A 535 13.68 -0.62 9.83
N GLY A 536 14.10 -1.12 8.68
CA GLY A 536 15.17 -2.12 8.59
C GLY A 536 16.55 -1.61 9.00
N ILE A 537 16.83 -0.30 8.84
CA ILE A 537 18.08 0.34 9.29
C ILE A 537 18.11 0.45 10.81
N VAL A 538 17.04 0.99 11.39
CA VAL A 538 16.99 1.33 12.81
C VAL A 538 16.75 0.11 13.69
N HIS A 539 15.90 -0.80 13.22
CA HIS A 539 15.57 -2.04 13.90
C HIS A 539 15.87 -3.23 12.99
N PRO A 540 17.07 -3.78 13.03
CA PRO A 540 17.43 -4.96 12.25
C PRO A 540 16.71 -6.23 12.71
N GLY A 541 15.47 -6.10 13.17
CA GLY A 541 14.53 -7.12 13.56
C GLY A 541 13.21 -6.96 12.81
N THR A 542 12.63 -8.04 12.31
CA THR A 542 11.47 -7.98 11.42
C THR A 542 10.15 -7.64 12.11
N SER A 543 10.11 -7.51 13.43
CA SER A 543 8.89 -7.26 14.20
C SER A 543 8.20 -5.93 13.85
N MET A 544 8.96 -4.90 13.51
CA MET A 544 8.40 -3.59 13.12
C MET A 544 7.81 -3.54 11.72
N ILE A 545 8.26 -4.37 10.79
CA ILE A 545 7.91 -4.24 9.37
C ILE A 545 6.41 -4.29 9.10
N PRO A 546 5.61 -5.22 9.68
CA PRO A 546 4.17 -5.21 9.47
C PRO A 546 3.52 -3.90 9.93
N PHE A 547 3.94 -3.36 11.05
CA PHE A 547 3.39 -2.13 11.63
C PHE A 547 3.76 -0.90 10.81
N VAL A 548 5.00 -0.82 10.33
CA VAL A 548 5.42 0.26 9.43
C VAL A 548 4.70 0.18 8.09
N ALA A 549 4.48 -1.02 7.55
CA ALA A 549 3.69 -1.22 6.34
C ALA A 549 2.26 -0.69 6.50
N MET A 550 1.58 -1.09 7.58
CA MET A 550 0.22 -0.63 7.88
C MET A 550 0.16 0.86 8.18
N SER A 551 1.12 1.35 8.97
CA SER A 551 1.23 2.77 9.34
C SER A 551 1.42 3.66 8.11
N THR A 552 2.32 3.30 7.20
CA THR A 552 2.54 4.02 5.94
C THR A 552 1.29 4.01 5.06
N SER A 553 0.61 2.86 4.95
CA SER A 553 -0.65 2.77 4.22
C SER A 553 -1.76 3.62 4.82
N ILE A 554 -1.91 3.61 6.16
CA ILE A 554 -2.88 4.48 6.85
C ILE A 554 -2.49 5.95 6.67
N ALA A 555 -1.22 6.31 6.84
CA ALA A 555 -0.76 7.69 6.67
C ALA A 555 -1.01 8.23 5.26
N SER A 556 -0.88 7.39 4.22
CA SER A 556 -1.21 7.78 2.85
C SER A 556 -2.71 8.04 2.64
N SER A 557 -3.59 7.42 3.43
CA SER A 557 -5.04 7.67 3.35
C SER A 557 -5.48 9.00 3.96
N LEU A 558 -4.60 9.67 4.68
CA LEU A 558 -4.88 10.96 5.34
C LEU A 558 -4.89 12.15 4.37
N ALA A 559 -5.27 11.95 3.12
CA ALA A 559 -5.34 12.96 2.07
C ALA A 559 -6.61 13.81 2.18
N TYR A 560 -6.75 14.52 3.28
CA TYR A 560 -7.99 15.22 3.64
C TYR A 560 -8.04 16.69 3.24
N CYS A 561 -6.87 17.32 2.97
CA CYS A 561 -6.79 18.77 2.80
C CYS A 561 -7.05 19.24 1.37
N LEU A 562 -6.75 18.41 0.37
CA LEU A 562 -6.88 18.79 -1.04
C LEU A 562 -7.81 17.84 -1.80
N ILE A 563 -8.45 18.38 -2.84
CA ILE A 563 -9.39 17.64 -3.69
C ILE A 563 -8.68 16.50 -4.42
N ILE A 564 -7.45 16.74 -4.86
CA ILE A 564 -6.65 15.80 -5.66
C ILE A 564 -6.10 14.62 -4.85
N GLY A 565 -6.12 14.70 -3.53
CA GLY A 565 -5.48 13.71 -2.65
C GLY A 565 -6.11 12.31 -2.72
N THR A 566 -7.43 12.23 -2.98
CA THR A 566 -8.14 10.95 -3.16
C THR A 566 -9.27 11.07 -4.16
N PRO A 567 -9.61 9.98 -4.88
CA PRO A 567 -10.76 9.98 -5.78
C PRO A 567 -12.10 10.33 -5.10
N PRO A 568 -12.41 9.85 -3.89
CA PRO A 568 -13.60 10.27 -3.16
C PRO A 568 -13.74 11.78 -3.01
N ASN A 569 -12.66 12.47 -2.70
CA ASN A 569 -12.67 13.92 -2.57
C ASN A 569 -13.06 14.60 -3.90
N ALA A 570 -12.47 14.17 -5.01
CA ALA A 570 -12.77 14.70 -6.33
C ALA A 570 -14.22 14.42 -6.78
N ILE A 571 -14.73 13.21 -6.52
CA ILE A 571 -16.11 12.80 -6.84
C ILE A 571 -17.09 13.68 -6.06
N VAL A 572 -16.88 13.83 -4.76
CA VAL A 572 -17.80 14.62 -3.93
C VAL A 572 -17.70 16.12 -4.25
N TYR A 573 -16.49 16.62 -4.58
CA TYR A 573 -16.29 17.99 -5.02
C TYR A 573 -17.06 18.31 -6.31
N SER A 574 -17.19 17.34 -7.21
CA SER A 574 -17.93 17.54 -8.48
C SER A 574 -19.42 17.86 -8.27
N SER A 575 -19.96 17.65 -7.08
CA SER A 575 -21.33 18.04 -6.71
C SER A 575 -21.57 19.55 -6.69
N GLY A 576 -20.49 20.35 -6.58
CA GLY A 576 -20.58 21.81 -6.52
C GLY A 576 -20.94 22.39 -5.15
N TYR A 577 -21.16 21.56 -4.12
CA TYR A 577 -21.50 22.03 -2.76
C TYR A 577 -20.29 22.39 -1.91
N LEU A 578 -19.07 21.99 -2.31
CA LEU A 578 -17.84 22.19 -1.57
C LEU A 578 -16.87 23.11 -2.31
N GLU A 579 -16.13 23.89 -1.53
CA GLU A 579 -14.97 24.65 -2.00
C GLU A 579 -13.68 24.01 -1.49
N GLN A 580 -12.54 24.31 -2.13
CA GLN A 580 -11.23 23.82 -1.70
C GLN A 580 -10.94 24.19 -0.23
N ARG A 581 -11.33 25.36 0.20
CA ARG A 581 -11.15 25.83 1.59
C ARG A 581 -11.93 25.01 2.63
N ASP A 582 -13.05 24.37 2.22
CA ASP A 582 -13.83 23.52 3.13
C ASP A 582 -13.08 22.23 3.45
N TYR A 583 -12.38 21.66 2.45
CA TYR A 583 -11.46 20.56 2.65
C TYR A 583 -10.31 20.95 3.57
N ILE A 584 -9.62 22.07 3.33
CA ILE A 584 -8.50 22.49 4.17
C ILE A 584 -8.96 22.68 5.62
N ARG A 585 -10.08 23.34 5.82
CA ARG A 585 -10.60 23.67 7.17
C ARG A 585 -10.97 22.46 8.01
N ALA A 586 -11.62 21.46 7.42
CA ALA A 586 -11.95 20.22 8.13
C ALA A 586 -10.78 19.21 8.06
N GLY A 587 -10.16 19.09 6.89
CA GLY A 587 -9.13 18.12 6.61
C GLY A 587 -7.85 18.31 7.40
N ALA A 588 -7.40 19.56 7.62
CA ALA A 588 -6.19 19.81 8.41
C ALA A 588 -6.36 19.33 9.86
N ILE A 589 -7.54 19.54 10.44
CA ILE A 589 -7.84 19.07 11.80
C ILE A 589 -7.92 17.55 11.82
N LEU A 590 -8.60 16.95 10.85
CA LEU A 590 -8.71 15.51 10.71
C LEU A 590 -7.35 14.86 10.45
N TRP A 591 -6.48 15.50 9.66
CA TRP A 591 -5.13 15.02 9.42
C TRP A 591 -4.32 14.92 10.72
N ILE A 592 -4.32 15.99 11.52
CA ILE A 592 -3.61 16.04 12.80
C ILE A 592 -4.20 15.05 13.80
N THR A 593 -5.52 15.02 13.96
CA THR A 593 -6.18 14.15 14.95
C THR A 593 -6.05 12.68 14.58
N ASN A 594 -6.21 12.30 13.30
CA ASN A 594 -6.09 10.92 12.86
C ASN A 594 -4.62 10.45 12.84
N MET A 595 -3.66 11.36 12.57
CA MET A 595 -2.24 11.06 12.77
C MET A 595 -1.92 10.81 14.25
N ALA A 596 -2.47 11.60 15.15
CA ALA A 596 -2.31 11.39 16.59
C ALA A 596 -2.91 10.04 17.04
N VAL A 597 -4.08 9.67 16.52
CA VAL A 597 -4.68 8.35 16.79
C VAL A 597 -3.78 7.21 16.26
N LEU A 598 -3.18 7.36 15.08
CA LEU A 598 -2.26 6.37 14.53
C LEU A 598 -1.03 6.17 15.42
N ILE A 599 -0.43 7.26 15.90
CA ILE A 599 0.71 7.19 16.82
C ILE A 599 0.30 6.59 18.18
N LEU A 600 -0.86 6.99 18.70
CA LEU A 600 -1.39 6.42 19.94
C LEU A 600 -1.65 4.90 19.80
N LEU A 601 -2.21 4.47 18.68
CA LEU A 601 -2.41 3.05 18.36
C LEU A 601 -1.08 2.29 18.35
N ALA A 602 -0.05 2.87 17.75
CA ALA A 602 1.28 2.30 17.72
C ALA A 602 1.89 2.21 19.14
N ALA A 603 1.74 3.26 19.94
CA ALA A 603 2.26 3.32 21.31
C ALA A 603 1.55 2.38 22.29
N THR A 604 0.32 1.95 21.99
CA THR A 604 -0.50 1.14 22.90
C THR A 604 -0.78 -0.25 22.33
N TYR A 605 -1.73 -0.35 21.42
CA TYR A 605 -2.22 -1.61 20.90
C TYR A 605 -1.18 -2.42 20.12
N TRP A 606 -0.42 -1.76 19.23
CA TRP A 606 0.64 -2.46 18.48
C TRP A 606 1.81 -2.85 19.35
N THR A 607 2.13 -2.06 20.39
CA THR A 607 3.12 -2.44 21.40
C THR A 607 2.68 -3.70 22.14
N TRP A 608 1.40 -3.78 22.54
CA TRP A 608 0.82 -4.97 23.15
C TRP A 608 0.83 -6.18 22.18
N LEU A 609 0.67 -5.99 20.89
CA LEU A 609 0.79 -7.04 19.88
C LEU A 609 2.24 -7.48 19.58
N GLY A 610 3.22 -6.93 20.24
CA GLY A 610 4.63 -7.31 20.11
C GLY A 610 5.48 -6.38 19.23
N TRP A 611 5.00 -5.17 18.90
CA TRP A 611 5.84 -4.15 18.36
C TRP A 611 6.66 -3.49 19.49
N SER A 612 7.94 -3.84 19.59
CA SER A 612 8.85 -3.15 20.47
C SER A 612 9.45 -1.96 19.73
N GLY A 613 8.77 -0.83 19.76
CA GLY A 613 9.30 0.45 19.24
C GLY A 613 10.42 1.04 20.10
N LEU A 614 10.81 0.35 21.17
CA LEU A 614 11.91 0.74 22.02
C LEU A 614 13.18 0.04 21.54
N PRO A 615 14.34 0.74 21.47
CA PRO A 615 15.60 0.08 21.20
C PRO A 615 15.81 -1.01 22.25
N SER A 616 15.98 -2.25 21.82
CA SER A 616 16.55 -3.30 22.68
C SER A 616 17.99 -2.91 22.91
N TYR A 617 18.27 -2.37 24.08
CA TYR A 617 19.62 -2.11 24.56
C TYR A 617 20.38 -3.43 24.75
#